data_e6edccbb0c409ea4d5b1e428b0bec4a2
#
_entry.id   e6edccbb0c409ea4d5b1e428b0bec4a2
#
_cell.length_a   1.000
_cell.length_b   1.000
_cell.length_c   1.000
_cell.angle_alpha   90.00
_cell.angle_beta   90.00
_cell.angle_gamma   90.00
#
_symmetry.space_group_name_H-M   'P 1'
#
loop_
_entity.id
_entity.type
_entity.pdbx_description
1 polymer ?
#
loop_
_entity_poly.entity_id
_entity_poly.type
_entity_poly.pdbx_seq_one_letter_code
_entity_poly.pdbx_strand_id
1 'polypeptide(L)'
;HDSSASIVPLLEKNKDNEFILLSTGTWVLTMNPFSKEILTKEQLNNNCLCFMTPEKQMVKSSMQFLGHVHEEYLRALSRYFNVEIKHHLSIQLDEDTSVAILTKNERFFLKEPIGTDFKANPDSLKQFETYQAAYYQLMFEICEVINRSIELVLDQNNRLETIYISGGFILNTIFIDFIRKLKSEYNVRISDVKNESALGAALLMKNYI
;
A
#
# COMPACT_ATOMS: atom_id res chain seq x y z
N HIS A 1 10.45 4.48 -15.62
CA HIS A 1 10.20 5.03 -14.29
C HIS A 1 10.68 4.03 -13.23
N ASP A 2 11.22 4.52 -12.12
CA ASP A 2 11.77 3.70 -11.02
C ASP A 2 10.72 2.72 -10.46
N SER A 3 9.51 3.19 -10.19
CA SER A 3 8.41 2.35 -9.71
C SER A 3 8.01 1.26 -10.70
N SER A 4 8.08 1.52 -12.01
CA SER A 4 7.81 0.51 -13.03
C SER A 4 8.91 -0.55 -13.11
N ALA A 5 10.15 -0.16 -12.81
CA ALA A 5 11.28 -1.09 -12.77
C ALA A 5 11.22 -2.03 -11.56
N SER A 6 10.61 -1.59 -10.44
CA SER A 6 10.56 -2.39 -9.20
C SER A 6 9.83 -3.72 -9.33
N ILE A 7 8.93 -3.87 -10.31
CA ILE A 7 8.18 -5.11 -10.52
C ILE A 7 9.00 -6.19 -11.26
N VAL A 8 10.01 -5.78 -12.03
CA VAL A 8 10.77 -6.67 -12.93
C VAL A 8 11.44 -7.84 -12.19
N PRO A 9 12.12 -7.63 -11.04
CA PRO A 9 12.73 -8.74 -10.31
C PRO A 9 11.72 -9.79 -9.83
N LEU A 10 10.49 -9.35 -9.47
CA LEU A 10 9.44 -10.27 -9.06
C LEU A 10 8.85 -11.03 -10.24
N LEU A 11 8.72 -10.42 -11.42
CA LEU A 11 8.32 -11.10 -12.65
C LEU A 11 9.31 -12.19 -13.04
N GLU A 12 10.62 -11.91 -12.96
CA GLU A 12 11.66 -12.89 -13.20
C GLU A 12 11.64 -14.07 -12.21
N LYS A 13 11.32 -13.80 -10.94
CA LYS A 13 11.30 -14.79 -9.87
C LYS A 13 10.03 -15.66 -9.87
N ASN A 14 8.89 -15.13 -10.32
CA ASN A 14 7.56 -15.76 -10.20
C ASN A 14 6.94 -16.02 -11.58
N LYS A 15 7.66 -16.70 -12.48
CA LYS A 15 7.21 -16.92 -13.87
C LYS A 15 5.89 -17.68 -14.00
N ASP A 16 5.58 -18.54 -13.03
CA ASP A 16 4.44 -19.46 -13.08
C ASP A 16 3.26 -19.03 -12.18
N ASN A 17 3.42 -17.99 -11.38
CA ASN A 17 2.41 -17.56 -10.39
C ASN A 17 2.03 -16.09 -10.57
N GLU A 18 0.73 -15.83 -10.64
CA GLU A 18 0.23 -14.46 -10.65
C GLU A 18 0.32 -13.83 -9.25
N PHE A 19 0.69 -12.55 -9.21
CA PHE A 19 0.84 -11.80 -7.96
C PHE A 19 0.48 -10.33 -8.14
N ILE A 20 0.23 -9.64 -7.04
CA ILE A 20 0.22 -8.18 -6.95
C ILE A 20 1.49 -7.71 -6.23
N LEU A 21 2.08 -6.62 -6.69
CA LEU A 21 3.10 -5.88 -5.96
C LEU A 21 2.48 -4.62 -5.34
N LEU A 22 2.57 -4.52 -4.01
CA LEU A 22 2.27 -3.32 -3.23
C LEU A 22 3.60 -2.64 -2.89
N SER A 23 3.97 -1.63 -3.66
CA SER A 23 5.19 -0.84 -3.44
C SER A 23 4.87 0.37 -2.57
N THR A 24 5.46 0.43 -1.38
CA THR A 24 5.13 1.42 -0.36
C THR A 24 6.25 2.45 -0.18
N GLY A 25 5.98 3.67 -0.55
CA GLY A 25 6.85 4.83 -0.41
C GLY A 25 6.02 6.08 -0.10
N THR A 26 6.47 7.24 -0.52
CA THR A 26 5.66 8.48 -0.49
C THR A 26 4.34 8.28 -1.24
N TRP A 27 4.41 7.64 -2.39
CA TRP A 27 3.28 7.05 -3.09
C TRP A 27 3.21 5.57 -2.77
N VAL A 28 2.00 5.06 -2.53
CA VAL A 28 1.71 3.63 -2.48
C VAL A 28 1.17 3.23 -3.84
N LEU A 29 1.88 2.32 -4.50
CA LEU A 29 1.49 1.78 -5.79
C LEU A 29 1.06 0.33 -5.63
N THR A 30 -0.14 0.04 -6.11
CA THR A 30 -0.64 -1.33 -6.25
C THR A 30 -0.52 -1.71 -7.73
N MET A 31 0.23 -2.74 -8.07
CA MET A 31 0.54 -3.11 -9.44
C MET A 31 0.13 -4.55 -9.75
N ASN A 32 -0.70 -4.72 -10.80
CA ASN A 32 -1.11 -6.01 -11.33
C ASN A 32 -0.52 -6.19 -12.75
N PRO A 33 0.57 -6.97 -12.91
CA PRO A 33 1.19 -7.20 -14.22
C PRO A 33 0.49 -8.29 -15.06
N PHE A 34 -0.57 -8.90 -14.54
CA PHE A 34 -1.32 -9.97 -15.19
C PHE A 34 -2.70 -9.52 -15.68
N SER A 35 -3.00 -8.23 -15.55
CA SER A 35 -4.25 -7.65 -16.04
C SER A 35 -4.33 -7.72 -17.56
N LYS A 36 -5.49 -8.13 -18.07
CA LYS A 36 -5.82 -8.18 -19.49
C LYS A 36 -6.96 -7.24 -19.87
N GLU A 37 -7.58 -6.63 -18.87
CA GLU A 37 -8.74 -5.76 -19.04
C GLU A 37 -8.32 -4.31 -19.18
N ILE A 38 -8.96 -3.59 -20.11
CA ILE A 38 -8.74 -2.15 -20.31
C ILE A 38 -9.27 -1.38 -19.12
N LEU A 39 -8.62 -0.26 -18.77
CA LEU A 39 -9.09 0.62 -17.71
C LEU A 39 -10.49 1.16 -17.96
N THR A 40 -11.33 1.05 -16.96
CA THR A 40 -12.66 1.69 -16.95
C THR A 40 -12.55 3.16 -16.55
N LYS A 41 -13.61 3.93 -16.83
CA LYS A 41 -13.72 5.33 -16.38
C LYS A 41 -13.67 5.45 -14.84
N GLU A 42 -14.23 4.49 -14.13
CA GLU A 42 -14.20 4.43 -12.68
C GLU A 42 -12.77 4.26 -12.17
N GLN A 43 -12.02 3.31 -12.74
CA GLN A 43 -10.61 3.09 -12.39
C GLN A 43 -9.76 4.33 -12.65
N LEU A 44 -9.95 5.00 -13.81
CA LEU A 44 -9.25 6.26 -14.12
C LEU A 44 -9.57 7.36 -13.10
N ASN A 45 -10.82 7.49 -12.68
CA ASN A 45 -11.23 8.47 -11.66
C ASN A 45 -10.67 8.15 -10.26
N ASN A 46 -10.26 6.90 -10.01
CA ASN A 46 -9.64 6.44 -8.76
C ASN A 46 -8.12 6.27 -8.87
N ASN A 47 -7.47 7.08 -9.70
CA ASN A 47 -6.01 7.10 -9.89
C ASN A 47 -5.42 5.77 -10.38
N CYS A 48 -6.18 4.99 -11.16
CA CYS A 48 -5.63 3.85 -11.85
C CYS A 48 -5.00 4.27 -13.18
N LEU A 49 -3.85 3.71 -13.47
CA LEU A 49 -3.06 3.92 -14.67
C LEU A 49 -2.62 2.59 -15.25
N CYS A 50 -2.23 2.58 -16.54
CA CYS A 50 -1.55 1.46 -17.14
C CYS A 50 -0.19 1.86 -17.66
N PHE A 51 0.78 0.98 -17.49
CA PHE A 51 2.06 1.05 -18.19
C PHE A 51 2.38 -0.31 -18.83
N MET A 52 3.43 -0.36 -19.63
CA MET A 52 3.80 -1.58 -20.35
C MET A 52 5.12 -2.12 -19.81
N THR A 53 5.21 -3.45 -19.71
CA THR A 53 6.51 -4.11 -19.55
C THR A 53 7.29 -4.03 -20.88
N PRO A 54 8.60 -4.35 -20.89
CA PRO A 54 9.38 -4.45 -22.13
C PRO A 54 8.80 -5.47 -23.13
N GLU A 55 8.18 -6.54 -22.62
CA GLU A 55 7.51 -7.59 -23.37
C GLU A 55 6.13 -7.16 -23.88
N LYS A 56 5.78 -5.88 -23.72
CA LYS A 56 4.49 -5.28 -24.12
C LYS A 56 3.28 -5.86 -23.36
N GLN A 57 3.51 -6.37 -22.16
CA GLN A 57 2.41 -6.76 -21.27
C GLN A 57 1.90 -5.53 -20.52
N MET A 58 0.60 -5.44 -20.36
CA MET A 58 -0.03 -4.36 -19.61
C MET A 58 0.14 -4.59 -18.11
N VAL A 59 0.55 -3.55 -17.40
CA VAL A 59 0.54 -3.49 -15.93
C VAL A 59 -0.49 -2.47 -15.51
N LYS A 60 -1.58 -2.94 -14.92
CA LYS A 60 -2.59 -2.07 -14.31
C LYS A 60 -2.09 -1.65 -12.93
N SER A 61 -2.14 -0.38 -12.60
CA SER A 61 -1.70 0.13 -11.31
C SER A 61 -2.66 1.17 -10.74
N SER A 62 -2.77 1.22 -9.42
CA SER A 62 -3.41 2.30 -8.66
C SER A 62 -2.36 3.03 -7.85
N MET A 63 -2.45 4.36 -7.80
CA MET A 63 -1.51 5.23 -7.07
C MET A 63 -2.24 6.03 -6.00
N GLN A 64 -1.75 5.95 -4.75
CA GLN A 64 -2.31 6.69 -3.62
C GLN A 64 -1.19 7.40 -2.84
N PHE A 65 -1.40 8.67 -2.47
CA PHE A 65 -0.38 9.50 -1.79
C PHE A 65 -0.29 9.21 -0.27
N LEU A 66 -0.34 7.92 0.10
CA LEU A 66 -0.54 7.47 1.49
C LEU A 66 0.70 7.58 2.36
N GLY A 67 1.90 7.50 1.80
CA GLY A 67 3.12 7.74 2.57
C GLY A 67 3.19 9.17 3.09
N HIS A 68 2.80 10.16 2.27
CA HIS A 68 2.68 11.55 2.71
C HIS A 68 1.59 11.74 3.76
N VAL A 69 0.43 11.12 3.56
CA VAL A 69 -0.66 11.12 4.55
C VAL A 69 -0.17 10.60 5.90
N HIS A 70 0.53 9.47 5.90
CA HIS A 70 1.10 8.89 7.11
C HIS A 70 2.07 9.86 7.80
N GLU A 71 3.00 10.48 7.05
CA GLU A 71 3.94 11.46 7.60
C GLU A 71 3.25 12.69 8.20
N GLU A 72 2.23 13.24 7.54
CA GLU A 72 1.47 14.37 8.05
C GLU A 72 0.79 14.01 9.38
N TYR A 73 0.16 12.84 9.46
CA TYR A 73 -0.46 12.40 10.71
C TYR A 73 0.57 12.01 11.79
N LEU A 74 1.74 11.46 11.45
CA LEU A 74 2.79 11.23 12.45
C LEU A 74 3.22 12.53 13.12
N ARG A 75 3.36 13.63 12.35
CA ARG A 75 3.67 14.96 12.91
C ARG A 75 2.53 15.48 13.79
N ALA A 76 1.27 15.30 13.38
CA ALA A 76 0.10 15.72 14.14
C ALA A 76 -0.04 14.93 15.45
N LEU A 77 0.09 13.60 15.40
CA LEU A 77 0.05 12.68 16.54
C LEU A 77 1.16 12.97 17.54
N SER A 78 2.41 13.16 17.05
CA SER A 78 3.56 13.51 17.89
C SER A 78 3.32 14.78 18.70
N ARG A 79 2.78 15.82 18.06
CA ARG A 79 2.48 17.10 18.72
C ARG A 79 1.31 16.99 19.71
N TYR A 80 0.23 16.30 19.30
CA TYR A 80 -0.99 16.22 20.10
C TYR A 80 -0.79 15.40 21.38
N PHE A 81 -0.12 14.26 21.29
CA PHE A 81 0.13 13.37 22.42
C PHE A 81 1.48 13.59 23.12
N ASN A 82 2.25 14.59 22.67
CA ASN A 82 3.57 14.92 23.20
C ASN A 82 4.53 13.72 23.27
N VAL A 83 4.66 13.00 22.17
CA VAL A 83 5.55 11.83 22.01
C VAL A 83 6.55 12.06 20.86
N GLU A 84 7.60 11.26 20.79
CA GLU A 84 8.53 11.30 19.67
C GLU A 84 7.86 10.91 18.36
N ILE A 85 8.29 11.50 17.24
CA ILE A 85 7.71 11.23 15.91
C ILE A 85 7.83 9.74 15.51
N LYS A 86 8.85 9.04 16.01
CA LYS A 86 9.09 7.61 15.76
C LYS A 86 8.42 6.68 16.77
N HIS A 87 7.59 7.21 17.68
CA HIS A 87 6.91 6.41 18.71
C HIS A 87 6.10 5.24 18.14
N HIS A 88 5.54 5.40 16.92
CA HIS A 88 4.81 4.34 16.22
C HIS A 88 5.64 3.05 15.99
N LEU A 89 6.99 3.11 15.99
CA LEU A 89 7.84 1.94 15.83
C LEU A 89 7.97 1.11 17.12
N SER A 90 7.58 1.65 18.26
CA SER A 90 7.66 0.98 19.58
C SER A 90 6.35 0.35 20.03
N ILE A 91 5.25 0.57 19.30
CA ILE A 91 3.93 0.05 19.65
C ILE A 91 3.61 -1.20 18.82
N GLN A 92 2.82 -2.09 19.44
CA GLN A 92 2.36 -3.32 18.80
C GLN A 92 0.83 -3.38 18.90
N LEU A 93 0.19 -3.88 17.86
CA LEU A 93 -1.26 -4.08 17.82
C LEU A 93 -1.56 -5.48 18.37
N ASP A 94 -2.44 -5.57 19.36
CA ASP A 94 -2.97 -6.83 19.84
C ASP A 94 -4.17 -7.30 18.98
N GLU A 95 -4.45 -8.60 19.06
CA GLU A 95 -5.48 -9.24 18.24
C GLU A 95 -6.88 -8.67 18.52
N ASP A 96 -7.26 -8.52 19.78
CA ASP A 96 -8.59 -8.07 20.18
C ASP A 96 -8.85 -6.64 19.68
N THR A 97 -7.88 -5.75 19.83
CA THR A 97 -7.96 -4.37 19.32
C THR A 97 -8.08 -4.35 17.81
N SER A 98 -7.31 -5.16 17.09
CA SER A 98 -7.36 -5.19 15.63
C SER A 98 -8.71 -5.69 15.12
N VAL A 99 -9.26 -6.74 15.71
CA VAL A 99 -10.59 -7.26 15.38
C VAL A 99 -11.68 -6.24 15.69
N ALA A 100 -11.60 -5.54 16.82
CA ALA A 100 -12.56 -4.51 17.20
C ALA A 100 -12.59 -3.35 16.19
N ILE A 101 -11.43 -2.89 15.71
CA ILE A 101 -11.32 -1.83 14.71
C ILE A 101 -11.92 -2.28 13.37
N LEU A 102 -11.55 -3.47 12.89
CA LEU A 102 -12.08 -4.05 11.65
C LEU A 102 -13.60 -4.21 11.69
N THR A 103 -14.13 -4.63 12.84
CA THR A 103 -15.58 -4.84 13.02
C THR A 103 -16.37 -3.54 13.01
N LYS A 104 -15.87 -2.50 13.68
CA LYS A 104 -16.53 -1.18 13.72
C LYS A 104 -16.49 -0.48 12.36
N ASN A 105 -15.41 -0.62 11.63
CA ASN A 105 -15.20 -0.02 10.31
C ASN A 105 -15.53 1.49 10.26
N GLU A 106 -15.16 2.22 11.31
CA GLU A 106 -15.36 3.66 11.43
C GLU A 106 -14.23 4.43 10.77
N ARG A 107 -14.48 5.68 10.34
CA ARG A 107 -13.49 6.55 9.68
C ARG A 107 -13.45 7.92 10.34
N PHE A 108 -12.25 8.34 10.70
CA PHE A 108 -11.97 9.59 11.39
C PHE A 108 -10.95 10.48 10.66
N PHE A 109 -10.05 9.90 9.88
CA PHE A 109 -8.88 10.57 9.33
C PHE A 109 -8.97 10.79 7.82
N LEU A 110 -9.37 9.77 7.06
CA LEU A 110 -9.30 9.80 5.60
C LEU A 110 -10.66 9.99 4.95
N LYS A 111 -10.84 11.19 4.38
CA LYS A 111 -11.97 11.49 3.51
C LYS A 111 -11.46 11.52 2.08
N GLU A 112 -11.99 10.69 1.22
CA GLU A 112 -11.61 10.65 -0.18
C GLU A 112 -12.29 11.75 -1.01
N PRO A 113 -11.66 12.19 -2.11
CA PRO A 113 -10.36 11.77 -2.61
C PRO A 113 -9.18 12.39 -1.84
N ILE A 114 -8.03 11.65 -1.79
CA ILE A 114 -6.78 12.11 -1.17
C ILE A 114 -5.97 12.85 -2.23
N GLY A 115 -5.87 14.17 -2.09
CA GLY A 115 -5.07 15.03 -2.98
C GLY A 115 -3.59 15.10 -2.58
N THR A 116 -2.75 15.61 -3.49
CA THR A 116 -1.31 15.82 -3.23
C THR A 116 -1.05 16.99 -2.27
N ASP A 117 -2.03 17.84 -2.03
CA ASP A 117 -2.04 18.93 -1.06
C ASP A 117 -2.58 18.52 0.31
N PHE A 118 -2.75 17.22 0.55
CA PHE A 118 -3.28 16.67 1.79
C PHE A 118 -2.55 17.22 3.01
N LYS A 119 -3.34 17.62 4.02
CA LYS A 119 -2.88 18.00 5.35
C LYS A 119 -3.68 17.25 6.41
N ALA A 120 -2.98 16.79 7.45
CA ALA A 120 -3.62 16.16 8.58
C ALA A 120 -4.57 17.17 9.27
N ASN A 121 -5.76 16.71 9.65
CA ASN A 121 -6.69 17.46 10.47
C ASN A 121 -6.45 17.14 11.96
N PRO A 122 -5.83 18.02 12.76
CA PRO A 122 -5.57 17.75 14.18
C PRO A 122 -6.85 17.55 15.00
N ASP A 123 -7.98 18.11 14.56
CA ASP A 123 -9.25 17.98 15.31
C ASP A 123 -9.78 16.55 15.30
N SER A 124 -9.42 15.74 14.30
CA SER A 124 -9.76 14.31 14.26
C SER A 124 -9.12 13.53 15.42
N LEU A 125 -8.02 14.02 15.99
CA LEU A 125 -7.32 13.37 17.10
C LEU A 125 -8.07 13.49 18.43
N LYS A 126 -8.97 14.47 18.57
CA LYS A 126 -9.78 14.68 19.78
C LYS A 126 -10.73 13.51 20.10
N GLN A 127 -10.95 12.61 19.12
CA GLN A 127 -11.76 11.41 19.29
C GLN A 127 -11.03 10.29 20.08
N PHE A 128 -9.72 10.44 20.31
CA PHE A 128 -8.88 9.38 20.86
C PHE A 128 -8.24 9.81 22.18
N GLU A 129 -8.31 8.92 23.17
CA GLU A 129 -7.70 9.14 24.48
C GLU A 129 -6.19 8.83 24.49
N THR A 130 -5.72 7.95 23.58
CA THR A 130 -4.34 7.52 23.55
C THR A 130 -3.75 7.61 22.14
N TYR A 131 -2.41 7.79 22.08
CA TYR A 131 -1.65 7.74 20.84
C TYR A 131 -1.88 6.41 20.10
N GLN A 132 -1.82 5.29 20.81
CA GLN A 132 -1.97 3.96 20.24
C GLN A 132 -3.32 3.80 19.54
N ALA A 133 -4.42 4.18 20.20
CA ALA A 133 -5.76 4.09 19.62
C ALA A 133 -5.88 4.93 18.34
N ALA A 134 -5.36 6.17 18.36
CA ALA A 134 -5.36 7.04 17.20
C ALA A 134 -4.50 6.48 16.05
N TYR A 135 -3.31 5.97 16.37
CA TYR A 135 -2.41 5.42 15.37
C TYR A 135 -2.94 4.11 14.75
N TYR A 136 -3.53 3.23 15.55
CA TYR A 136 -4.15 2.00 15.04
C TYR A 136 -5.28 2.32 14.06
N GLN A 137 -6.13 3.28 14.42
CA GLN A 137 -7.22 3.73 13.55
C GLN A 137 -6.68 4.35 12.24
N LEU A 138 -5.65 5.19 12.31
CA LEU A 138 -5.01 5.76 11.12
C LEU A 138 -4.48 4.65 10.19
N MET A 139 -3.78 3.67 10.75
CA MET A 139 -3.21 2.58 9.96
C MET A 139 -4.29 1.70 9.34
N PHE A 140 -5.39 1.44 10.06
CA PHE A 140 -6.55 0.75 9.50
C PHE A 140 -7.11 1.51 8.30
N GLU A 141 -7.35 2.82 8.40
CA GLU A 141 -7.91 3.61 7.29
C GLU A 141 -6.97 3.67 6.08
N ILE A 142 -5.65 3.77 6.30
CA ILE A 142 -4.65 3.65 5.23
C ILE A 142 -4.75 2.28 4.54
N CYS A 143 -4.84 1.20 5.32
CA CYS A 143 -4.98 -0.16 4.79
C CYS A 143 -6.31 -0.36 4.04
N GLU A 144 -7.40 0.28 4.48
CA GLU A 144 -8.69 0.27 3.76
C GLU A 144 -8.60 0.94 2.38
N VAL A 145 -7.87 2.06 2.27
CA VAL A 145 -7.62 2.70 0.96
C VAL A 145 -6.81 1.78 0.05
N ILE A 146 -5.78 1.11 0.61
CA ILE A 146 -4.98 0.14 -0.13
C ILE A 146 -5.82 -1.08 -0.53
N ASN A 147 -6.68 -1.58 0.35
CA ASN A 147 -7.60 -2.67 0.05
C ASN A 147 -8.45 -2.37 -1.18
N ARG A 148 -9.04 -1.17 -1.25
CA ARG A 148 -9.78 -0.72 -2.45
C ARG A 148 -8.90 -0.57 -3.68
N SER A 149 -7.67 -0.10 -3.51
CA SER A 149 -6.70 -0.01 -4.61
C SER A 149 -6.34 -1.38 -5.19
N ILE A 150 -6.27 -2.42 -4.34
CA ILE A 150 -6.09 -3.81 -4.77
C ILE A 150 -7.30 -4.26 -5.60
N GLU A 151 -8.53 -4.05 -5.11
CA GLU A 151 -9.75 -4.41 -5.84
C GLU A 151 -9.84 -3.73 -7.22
N LEU A 152 -9.43 -2.46 -7.30
CA LEU A 152 -9.45 -1.70 -8.55
C LEU A 152 -8.49 -2.22 -9.62
N VAL A 153 -7.40 -2.89 -9.25
CA VAL A 153 -6.44 -3.43 -10.23
C VAL A 153 -6.66 -4.90 -10.55
N LEU A 154 -7.56 -5.58 -9.84
CA LEU A 154 -7.94 -6.96 -10.10
C LEU A 154 -8.82 -7.06 -11.36
N ASP A 155 -8.60 -8.11 -12.15
CA ASP A 155 -9.52 -8.54 -13.20
C ASP A 155 -10.34 -9.73 -12.70
N GLN A 156 -11.54 -9.94 -13.27
CA GLN A 156 -12.44 -11.03 -12.86
C GLN A 156 -11.81 -12.45 -13.00
N ASN A 157 -10.85 -12.59 -13.89
CA ASN A 157 -10.22 -13.88 -14.23
C ASN A 157 -8.79 -14.02 -13.67
N ASN A 158 -8.34 -13.12 -12.80
CA ASN A 158 -7.02 -13.26 -12.19
C ASN A 158 -6.96 -14.50 -11.27
N ARG A 159 -5.86 -15.24 -11.35
CA ARG A 159 -5.54 -16.39 -10.47
C ARG A 159 -4.48 -16.00 -9.45
N LEU A 160 -4.69 -14.87 -8.82
CA LEU A 160 -3.76 -14.30 -7.86
C LEU A 160 -3.72 -15.12 -6.57
N GLU A 161 -2.52 -15.52 -6.17
CA GLU A 161 -2.30 -16.24 -4.91
C GLU A 161 -1.53 -15.39 -3.90
N THR A 162 -0.72 -14.43 -4.37
CA THR A 162 0.23 -13.72 -3.51
C THR A 162 0.15 -12.21 -3.71
N ILE A 163 0.23 -11.49 -2.59
CA ILE A 163 0.48 -10.05 -2.55
C ILE A 163 1.88 -9.85 -1.97
N TYR A 164 2.81 -9.33 -2.78
CA TYR A 164 4.12 -8.91 -2.31
C TYR A 164 4.06 -7.47 -1.83
N ILE A 165 4.66 -7.20 -0.66
CA ILE A 165 4.79 -5.86 -0.10
C ILE A 165 6.26 -5.47 -0.09
N SER A 166 6.57 -4.27 -0.60
CA SER A 166 7.91 -3.69 -0.58
C SER A 166 7.88 -2.24 -0.10
N GLY A 167 9.06 -1.65 0.13
CA GLY A 167 9.22 -0.25 0.51
C GLY A 167 9.14 0.03 2.00
N GLY A 168 8.81 1.27 2.37
CA GLY A 168 8.98 1.74 3.76
C GLY A 168 8.02 1.12 4.78
N PHE A 169 6.81 0.76 4.39
CA PHE A 169 5.81 0.22 5.33
C PHE A 169 6.07 -1.24 5.74
N ILE A 170 7.05 -1.94 5.14
CA ILE A 170 7.41 -3.30 5.59
C ILE A 170 7.93 -3.33 7.04
N LEU A 171 8.45 -2.21 7.54
CA LEU A 171 8.93 -2.07 8.92
C LEU A 171 7.81 -1.84 9.93
N ASN A 172 6.59 -1.59 9.45
CA ASN A 172 5.43 -1.32 10.27
C ASN A 172 4.60 -2.60 10.44
N THR A 173 4.75 -3.25 11.60
CA THR A 173 4.06 -4.52 11.88
C THR A 173 2.54 -4.38 11.92
N ILE A 174 2.03 -3.22 12.36
CA ILE A 174 0.59 -2.90 12.40
C ILE A 174 0.02 -2.83 10.99
N PHE A 175 0.75 -2.21 10.06
CA PHE A 175 0.39 -2.17 8.64
C PHE A 175 0.29 -3.57 8.04
N ILE A 176 1.32 -4.40 8.26
CA ILE A 176 1.35 -5.78 7.74
C ILE A 176 0.21 -6.62 8.31
N ASP A 177 -0.10 -6.44 9.59
CA ASP A 177 -1.19 -7.16 10.26
C ASP A 177 -2.55 -6.80 9.65
N PHE A 178 -2.86 -5.52 9.49
CA PHE A 178 -4.11 -5.09 8.86
C PHE A 178 -4.23 -5.55 7.41
N ILE A 179 -3.17 -5.46 6.60
CA ILE A 179 -3.22 -5.95 5.21
C ILE A 179 -3.48 -7.47 5.18
N ARG A 180 -2.84 -8.27 6.06
CA ARG A 180 -3.08 -9.71 6.16
C ARG A 180 -4.51 -10.05 6.53
N LYS A 181 -5.13 -9.27 7.42
CA LYS A 181 -6.51 -9.47 7.84
C LYS A 181 -7.51 -9.05 6.76
N LEU A 182 -7.28 -7.90 6.13
CA LEU A 182 -8.12 -7.39 5.05
C LEU A 182 -8.04 -8.24 3.78
N LYS A 183 -6.93 -8.94 3.57
CA LYS A 183 -6.63 -9.79 2.41
C LYS A 183 -6.30 -11.22 2.82
N SER A 184 -7.08 -11.76 3.74
CA SER A 184 -6.85 -13.11 4.29
C SER A 184 -7.00 -14.24 3.26
N GLU A 185 -7.62 -13.98 2.12
CA GLU A 185 -7.73 -14.88 0.98
C GLU A 185 -6.43 -15.01 0.16
N TYR A 186 -5.46 -14.09 0.36
CA TYR A 186 -4.17 -14.08 -0.31
C TYR A 186 -3.01 -14.38 0.63
N ASN A 187 -1.93 -14.91 0.06
CA ASN A 187 -0.67 -15.06 0.77
C ASN A 187 0.12 -13.74 0.77
N VAL A 188 0.02 -12.96 1.85
CA VAL A 188 0.69 -11.67 1.99
C VAL A 188 2.14 -11.87 2.43
N ARG A 189 3.10 -11.53 1.55
CA ARG A 189 4.55 -11.70 1.75
C ARG A 189 5.30 -10.38 1.65
N ILE A 190 6.29 -10.21 2.50
CA ILE A 190 7.27 -9.13 2.34
C ILE A 190 8.24 -9.53 1.23
N SER A 191 8.48 -8.62 0.28
CA SER A 191 9.47 -8.83 -0.78
C SER A 191 10.88 -8.95 -0.17
N ASP A 192 11.61 -9.96 -0.57
CA ASP A 192 13.01 -10.18 -0.18
C ASP A 192 14.01 -9.50 -1.14
N VAL A 193 13.50 -8.84 -2.18
CA VAL A 193 14.31 -8.13 -3.16
C VAL A 193 14.78 -6.79 -2.58
N LYS A 194 16.08 -6.60 -2.54
CA LYS A 194 16.68 -5.33 -2.11
C LYS A 194 16.89 -4.42 -3.30
N ASN A 195 16.68 -3.12 -3.12
CA ASN A 195 16.85 -2.10 -4.16
C ASN A 195 16.11 -2.46 -5.48
N GLU A 196 14.85 -2.86 -5.36
CA GLU A 196 14.02 -3.40 -6.45
C GLU A 196 14.09 -2.57 -7.72
N SER A 197 13.96 -1.24 -7.63
CA SER A 197 14.01 -0.35 -8.80
C SER A 197 15.37 -0.39 -9.51
N ALA A 198 16.47 -0.40 -8.75
CA ALA A 198 17.81 -0.46 -9.33
C ALA A 198 18.09 -1.84 -9.94
N LEU A 199 17.71 -2.91 -9.24
CA LEU A 199 17.85 -4.28 -9.75
C LEU A 199 16.99 -4.48 -11.01
N GLY A 200 15.75 -3.98 -10.98
CA GLY A 200 14.85 -4.06 -12.13
C GLY A 200 15.39 -3.31 -13.34
N ALA A 201 15.93 -2.11 -13.15
CA ALA A 201 16.59 -1.38 -14.23
C ALA A 201 17.80 -2.14 -14.81
N ALA A 202 18.63 -2.76 -13.94
CA ALA A 202 19.76 -3.57 -14.38
C ALA A 202 19.33 -4.83 -15.17
N LEU A 203 18.27 -5.51 -14.72
CA LEU A 203 17.71 -6.67 -15.42
C LEU A 203 17.16 -6.31 -16.80
N LEU A 204 16.51 -5.15 -16.93
CA LEU A 204 16.03 -4.65 -18.21
C LEU A 204 17.17 -4.37 -19.20
N MET A 205 18.30 -3.86 -18.70
CA MET A 205 19.47 -3.57 -19.55
C MET A 205 20.24 -4.82 -19.98
N LYS A 206 20.11 -5.93 -19.21
CA LYS A 206 20.84 -7.18 -19.52
C LYS A 206 20.58 -7.71 -20.94
N ASN A 207 19.40 -7.46 -21.49
CA ASN A 207 19.04 -7.90 -22.84
C ASN A 207 19.57 -6.97 -23.97
N TYR A 208 20.26 -5.86 -23.59
CA TYR A 208 20.80 -4.86 -24.54
C TYR A 208 22.33 -4.76 -24.47
N ILE A 209 22.97 -5.54 -23.61
CA ILE A 209 24.42 -5.69 -23.47
C ILE A 209 24.83 -7.08 -23.96
#